data_fd3fb65d80106cb70196c63da8363d59
#
_entry.id   fd3fb65d80106cb70196c63da8363d59
#
_cell.length_a   1.000
_cell.length_b   1.000
_cell.length_c   1.000
_cell.angle_alpha   90.00
_cell.angle_beta   90.00
_cell.angle_gamma   90.00
#
_symmetry.space_group_name_H-M   'P 1'
#
loop_
_entity.id
_entity.type
_entity.pdbx_description
1 polymer ?
#
loop_
_entity_poly.entity_id
_entity_poly.type
_entity_poly.pdbx_seq_one_letter_code
_entity_poly.pdbx_strand_id
1 'polypeptide(L)'
;MTRTLTNVAALPKVKRIEGGKTLIRITRTNFAPRLLCSLFLLLTLTVFAYSNSAATRTSQPQQDGQHDFDFEFGSWKAHILRLQKPLTGSKTWLEYNGTSVVRKIWNGRANLGELDVSGSQGRIEGMSLRTYNPQSRQWYISWVNSADGMMGPPMIGGFKNGRGEFYNQEPFNGRAIYVRFIFSDLTANSFQIEQAFSDDGGKTWEANWIAKFSRVKE
;
A
#
# COMPACT_ATOMS: atom_id res chain seq x y z
N MET A 1 36.02 35.62 -2.35
CA MET A 1 36.44 34.55 -3.31
C MET A 1 35.21 33.86 -3.84
N THR A 2 34.85 34.25 -5.03
CA THR A 2 33.62 33.83 -5.75
C THR A 2 33.92 32.53 -6.48
N ARG A 3 33.09 31.48 -6.34
CA ARG A 3 33.08 30.36 -7.26
C ARG A 3 31.64 30.05 -7.68
N THR A 4 31.40 30.46 -8.89
CA THR A 4 30.26 30.10 -9.74
C THR A 4 30.34 28.63 -10.14
N LEU A 5 29.26 27.87 -9.97
CA LEU A 5 29.08 26.56 -10.58
C LEU A 5 27.83 26.58 -11.47
N THR A 6 28.08 26.83 -12.76
CA THR A 6 27.16 26.53 -13.86
C THR A 6 27.46 25.11 -14.35
N ASN A 7 26.46 24.24 -14.35
CA ASN A 7 26.37 23.15 -15.32
C ASN A 7 24.90 22.68 -15.41
N VAL A 8 24.22 23.24 -16.42
CA VAL A 8 22.90 22.78 -16.88
C VAL A 8 23.17 21.75 -17.97
N ALA A 9 22.86 20.50 -17.72
CA ALA A 9 22.90 19.44 -18.72
C ALA A 9 21.70 19.59 -19.67
N ALA A 10 21.99 19.69 -20.96
CA ALA A 10 21.02 19.83 -22.03
C ALA A 10 20.24 18.53 -22.31
N LEU A 11 18.93 18.65 -22.48
CA LEU A 11 18.03 17.60 -22.93
C LEU A 11 18.25 17.25 -24.42
N PRO A 12 18.13 15.99 -24.84
CA PRO A 12 18.29 15.59 -26.24
C PRO A 12 17.08 16.04 -27.09
N LYS A 13 17.38 16.58 -28.27
CA LYS A 13 16.42 17.02 -29.30
C LYS A 13 15.69 15.83 -29.92
N VAL A 14 14.36 15.85 -29.88
CA VAL A 14 13.50 14.93 -30.63
C VAL A 14 13.53 15.31 -32.12
N LYS A 15 13.90 14.35 -32.97
CA LYS A 15 13.91 14.48 -34.42
C LYS A 15 12.52 14.15 -34.97
N ARG A 16 11.89 15.13 -35.63
CA ARG A 16 10.62 15.02 -36.34
C ARG A 16 10.82 14.23 -37.63
N ILE A 17 10.06 13.16 -37.85
CA ILE A 17 10.02 12.45 -39.11
C ILE A 17 8.78 12.89 -39.87
N GLU A 18 8.96 13.54 -41.01
CA GLU A 18 7.92 13.88 -41.98
C GLU A 18 7.75 12.78 -43.01
N GLY A 19 6.47 12.47 -43.34
CA GLY A 19 6.02 12.23 -44.71
C GLY A 19 6.14 10.81 -45.25
N GLY A 20 4.99 10.16 -45.42
CA GLY A 20 4.80 8.99 -46.29
C GLY A 20 3.32 8.73 -46.54
N LYS A 21 2.72 9.42 -47.53
CA LYS A 21 1.34 9.14 -48.02
C LYS A 21 1.37 7.92 -48.95
N THR A 22 0.81 6.80 -48.51
CA THR A 22 0.53 5.67 -49.42
C THR A 22 -0.89 5.76 -49.93
N LEU A 23 -1.05 6.02 -51.24
CA LEU A 23 -2.31 6.01 -51.98
C LEU A 23 -2.67 4.56 -52.32
N ILE A 24 -3.75 4.06 -51.74
CA ILE A 24 -4.35 2.78 -52.17
C ILE A 24 -5.37 3.07 -53.23
N ARG A 25 -5.09 2.57 -54.45
CA ARG A 25 -5.93 2.66 -55.68
C ARG A 25 -6.97 1.54 -55.60
N ILE A 26 -8.25 1.89 -55.43
CA ILE A 26 -9.38 0.94 -55.51
C ILE A 26 -9.87 0.88 -56.94
N THR A 27 -9.70 -0.27 -57.60
CA THR A 27 -10.28 -0.56 -58.89
C THR A 27 -11.72 -1.04 -58.74
N ARG A 28 -12.64 -0.31 -59.33
CA ARG A 28 -14.05 -0.72 -59.48
C ARG A 28 -14.17 -1.77 -60.61
N THR A 29 -14.73 -2.92 -60.28
CA THR A 29 -15.27 -3.85 -61.28
C THR A 29 -16.79 -3.78 -61.28
N ASN A 30 -17.34 -3.35 -62.40
CA ASN A 30 -18.78 -3.37 -62.68
C ASN A 30 -19.21 -4.79 -63.05
N PHE A 31 -20.26 -5.32 -62.44
CA PHE A 31 -21.06 -6.39 -62.99
C PHE A 31 -22.55 -6.01 -62.94
N ALA A 32 -23.18 -6.08 -64.05
CA ALA A 32 -24.59 -5.73 -64.36
C ALA A 32 -25.55 -6.87 -63.91
N PRO A 33 -26.86 -6.58 -63.87
CA PRO A 33 -27.86 -7.39 -63.19
C PRO A 33 -28.46 -8.46 -64.06
N ARG A 34 -28.85 -9.59 -63.49
CA ARG A 34 -29.84 -10.50 -64.09
C ARG A 34 -30.97 -10.78 -63.10
N LEU A 35 -32.18 -10.41 -63.54
CA LEU A 35 -33.47 -10.78 -62.97
C LEU A 35 -33.61 -12.30 -62.87
N LEU A 36 -34.29 -12.77 -61.86
CA LEU A 36 -35.36 -13.79 -61.95
C LEU A 36 -36.06 -13.98 -60.58
N CYS A 37 -37.35 -13.64 -60.61
CA CYS A 37 -38.56 -14.24 -60.02
C CYS A 37 -38.52 -14.89 -58.63
N SER A 38 -39.30 -14.31 -57.75
CA SER A 38 -40.42 -14.94 -56.99
C SER A 38 -40.18 -16.18 -56.19
N LEU A 39 -40.14 -16.01 -54.86
CA LEU A 39 -40.95 -16.86 -53.97
C LEU A 39 -41.26 -16.11 -52.65
N PHE A 40 -42.56 -15.91 -52.42
CA PHE A 40 -43.07 -15.42 -51.14
C PHE A 40 -42.74 -16.42 -50.02
N LEU A 41 -41.95 -16.02 -49.03
CA LEU A 41 -41.93 -16.71 -47.77
C LEU A 41 -42.07 -15.68 -46.69
N LEU A 42 -43.22 -15.67 -46.03
CA LEU A 42 -43.46 -14.92 -44.80
C LEU A 42 -42.44 -15.41 -43.75
N LEU A 43 -41.44 -14.61 -43.48
CA LEU A 43 -40.59 -14.82 -42.34
C LEU A 43 -40.97 -13.75 -41.30
N THR A 44 -41.71 -14.18 -40.30
CA THR A 44 -42.02 -13.39 -39.10
C THR A 44 -40.72 -12.92 -38.47
N LEU A 45 -40.45 -11.61 -38.54
CA LEU A 45 -39.37 -10.95 -37.81
C LEU A 45 -39.73 -10.96 -36.31
N THR A 46 -39.27 -11.94 -35.57
CA THR A 46 -39.17 -11.81 -34.12
C THR A 46 -38.00 -10.89 -33.83
N VAL A 47 -38.29 -9.63 -33.61
CA VAL A 47 -37.34 -8.67 -33.04
C VAL A 47 -37.05 -9.10 -31.61
N PHE A 48 -35.97 -9.85 -31.40
CA PHE A 48 -35.39 -9.99 -30.09
C PHE A 48 -34.82 -8.62 -29.68
N ALA A 49 -35.61 -7.89 -28.95
CA ALA A 49 -35.10 -6.74 -28.19
C ALA A 49 -34.11 -7.27 -27.17
N TYR A 50 -32.84 -7.31 -27.51
CA TYR A 50 -31.77 -7.42 -26.51
C TYR A 50 -31.82 -6.14 -25.66
N SER A 51 -32.55 -6.22 -24.57
CA SER A 51 -32.43 -5.24 -23.48
C SER A 51 -31.02 -5.38 -22.95
N ASN A 52 -30.11 -4.55 -23.44
CA ASN A 52 -28.84 -4.28 -22.78
C ASN A 52 -29.18 -3.58 -21.45
N SER A 53 -29.56 -4.36 -20.44
CA SER A 53 -29.46 -3.92 -19.07
C SER A 53 -27.96 -3.74 -18.80
N ALA A 54 -27.46 -2.56 -19.14
CA ALA A 54 -26.26 -2.05 -18.54
C ALA A 54 -26.58 -1.96 -17.04
N ALA A 55 -26.31 -3.06 -16.32
CA ALA A 55 -26.31 -3.03 -14.89
C ALA A 55 -25.32 -1.92 -14.52
N THR A 56 -25.85 -0.77 -14.18
CA THR A 56 -25.11 0.30 -13.55
C THR A 56 -24.52 -0.35 -12.30
N ARG A 57 -23.26 -0.82 -12.41
CA ARG A 57 -22.48 -1.18 -11.24
C ARG A 57 -22.39 0.11 -10.45
N THR A 58 -23.30 0.25 -9.50
CA THR A 58 -23.18 1.24 -8.45
C THR A 58 -21.88 0.85 -7.77
N SER A 59 -20.77 1.49 -8.16
CA SER A 59 -19.53 1.38 -7.44
C SER A 59 -19.87 1.82 -6.01
N GLN A 60 -19.88 0.88 -5.09
CA GLN A 60 -19.94 1.25 -3.67
C GLN A 60 -18.87 2.31 -3.48
N PRO A 61 -19.16 3.41 -2.76
CA PRO A 61 -18.15 4.40 -2.44
C PRO A 61 -16.97 3.64 -1.85
N GLN A 62 -15.86 3.61 -2.56
CA GLN A 62 -14.66 2.94 -2.07
C GLN A 62 -14.32 3.65 -0.77
N GLN A 63 -14.40 2.92 0.34
CA GLN A 63 -14.09 3.45 1.66
C GLN A 63 -12.74 4.15 1.55
N ASP A 64 -12.67 5.42 1.96
CA ASP A 64 -11.51 6.27 1.65
C ASP A 64 -10.24 5.86 2.41
N GLY A 65 -10.34 4.96 3.40
CA GLY A 65 -9.24 4.47 4.22
C GLY A 65 -8.87 5.37 5.41
N GLN A 66 -9.48 6.54 5.53
CA GLN A 66 -9.19 7.48 6.62
C GLN A 66 -9.44 6.89 8.02
N HIS A 67 -10.38 5.95 8.13
CA HIS A 67 -10.82 5.31 9.37
C HIS A 67 -10.19 3.93 9.62
N ASP A 68 -9.24 3.52 8.80
CA ASP A 68 -8.66 2.19 8.86
C ASP A 68 -7.92 1.89 10.19
N PHE A 69 -7.43 2.93 10.89
CA PHE A 69 -6.79 2.80 12.20
C PHE A 69 -7.72 3.06 13.39
N ASP A 70 -9.04 3.25 13.18
CA ASP A 70 -9.96 3.55 14.29
C ASP A 70 -10.06 2.40 15.30
N PHE A 71 -9.77 1.16 14.91
CA PHE A 71 -9.74 0.01 15.80
C PHE A 71 -8.67 0.12 16.90
N GLU A 72 -7.59 0.86 16.65
CA GLU A 72 -6.41 0.91 17.52
C GLU A 72 -6.52 1.98 18.63
N PHE A 73 -7.48 2.92 18.56
CA PHE A 73 -7.59 3.95 19.60
C PHE A 73 -7.86 3.37 20.97
N GLY A 74 -7.17 3.93 21.99
CA GLY A 74 -7.28 3.54 23.41
C GLY A 74 -6.03 2.89 23.97
N SER A 75 -6.19 2.13 25.04
CA SER A 75 -5.11 1.55 25.82
C SER A 75 -5.01 0.04 25.61
N TRP A 76 -3.77 -0.44 25.50
CA TRP A 76 -3.46 -1.82 25.15
C TRP A 76 -2.38 -2.39 26.05
N LYS A 77 -2.52 -3.66 26.40
CA LYS A 77 -1.39 -4.49 26.86
C LYS A 77 -0.63 -4.96 25.62
N ALA A 78 0.69 -4.84 25.65
CA ALA A 78 1.57 -5.23 24.57
C ALA A 78 2.45 -6.40 25.00
N HIS A 79 2.49 -7.47 24.19
CA HIS A 79 3.43 -8.59 24.28
C HIS A 79 4.21 -8.67 22.99
N ILE A 80 5.54 -8.56 23.06
CA ILE A 80 6.39 -8.40 21.89
C ILE A 80 7.50 -9.44 21.92
N LEU A 81 7.70 -10.07 20.77
CA LEU A 81 8.86 -10.88 20.45
C LEU A 81 9.73 -10.14 19.44
N ARG A 82 10.98 -9.90 19.77
CA ARG A 82 11.98 -9.26 18.92
C ARG A 82 13.11 -10.24 18.61
N LEU A 83 13.39 -10.49 17.33
CA LEU A 83 14.49 -11.33 16.92
C LEU A 83 15.82 -10.66 17.23
N GLN A 84 16.68 -11.35 17.95
CA GLN A 84 18.04 -10.89 18.23
C GLN A 84 18.91 -11.07 16.98
N LYS A 85 19.56 -10.02 16.51
CA LYS A 85 20.41 -10.01 15.30
C LYS A 85 19.69 -10.46 14.02
N PRO A 86 18.72 -9.69 13.52
CA PRO A 86 18.05 -9.98 12.25
C PRO A 86 19.03 -10.10 11.08
N LEU A 87 18.67 -10.89 10.07
CA LEU A 87 19.43 -11.17 8.84
C LEU A 87 20.80 -11.81 9.07
N THR A 88 20.96 -12.55 10.19
CA THR A 88 22.18 -13.31 10.51
C THR A 88 21.93 -14.81 10.65
N GLY A 89 20.67 -15.26 10.40
CA GLY A 89 20.26 -16.64 10.67
C GLY A 89 19.94 -16.91 12.16
N SER A 90 19.93 -15.89 13.01
CA SER A 90 19.54 -16.01 14.41
C SER A 90 18.14 -16.60 14.57
N LYS A 91 17.95 -17.41 15.61
CA LYS A 91 16.64 -17.95 16.01
C LYS A 91 16.27 -17.54 17.45
N THR A 92 17.06 -16.66 18.06
CA THR A 92 16.85 -16.20 19.43
C THR A 92 15.89 -15.03 19.44
N TRP A 93 14.76 -15.21 20.13
CA TRP A 93 13.76 -14.17 20.33
C TRP A 93 13.85 -13.63 21.75
N LEU A 94 13.74 -12.32 21.86
CA LEU A 94 13.70 -11.58 23.12
C LEU A 94 12.27 -11.14 23.36
N GLU A 95 11.79 -11.35 24.57
CA GLU A 95 10.43 -11.04 24.98
C GLU A 95 10.38 -9.72 25.74
N TYR A 96 9.37 -8.90 25.41
CA TYR A 96 9.05 -7.64 26.07
C TYR A 96 7.55 -7.58 26.39
N ASN A 97 7.21 -7.02 27.54
CA ASN A 97 5.85 -6.83 27.99
C ASN A 97 5.64 -5.39 28.46
N GLY A 98 4.45 -4.85 28.27
CA GLY A 98 4.12 -3.49 28.71
C GLY A 98 2.82 -2.99 28.13
N THR A 99 2.79 -1.71 27.74
CA THR A 99 1.58 -1.03 27.30
C THR A 99 1.80 -0.23 26.02
N SER A 100 0.69 0.02 25.33
CA SER A 100 0.60 1.00 24.26
C SER A 100 -0.65 1.83 24.43
N VAL A 101 -0.57 3.13 24.11
CA VAL A 101 -1.71 4.04 24.11
C VAL A 101 -1.79 4.76 22.76
N VAL A 102 -2.93 4.69 22.11
CA VAL A 102 -3.13 5.32 20.80
C VAL A 102 -4.19 6.41 20.89
N ARG A 103 -3.81 7.65 20.50
CA ARG A 103 -4.65 8.83 20.56
C ARG A 103 -4.95 9.37 19.16
N LYS A 104 -6.19 9.76 18.97
CA LYS A 104 -6.68 10.42 17.75
C LYS A 104 -6.14 11.84 17.65
N ILE A 105 -5.69 12.22 16.45
CA ILE A 105 -5.30 13.58 16.06
C ILE A 105 -6.07 13.97 14.80
N TRP A 106 -6.40 15.27 14.63
CA TRP A 106 -7.11 15.79 13.47
C TRP A 106 -8.39 15.01 13.13
N ASN A 107 -9.16 14.68 14.15
CA ASN A 107 -10.40 13.90 14.00
C ASN A 107 -10.22 12.54 13.30
N GLY A 108 -9.09 11.86 13.53
CA GLY A 108 -8.78 10.53 13.01
C GLY A 108 -7.96 10.51 11.72
N ARG A 109 -7.73 11.66 11.08
CA ARG A 109 -6.82 11.74 9.92
C ARG A 109 -5.34 11.56 10.27
N ALA A 110 -5.03 11.63 11.55
CA ALA A 110 -3.76 11.25 12.12
C ALA A 110 -3.96 10.60 13.49
N ASN A 111 -2.97 9.86 13.96
CA ASN A 111 -2.93 9.36 15.32
C ASN A 111 -1.49 9.28 15.84
N LEU A 112 -1.37 9.28 17.16
CA LEU A 112 -0.13 9.09 17.88
C LEU A 112 -0.26 7.83 18.74
N GLY A 113 0.59 6.83 18.51
CA GLY A 113 0.69 5.63 19.32
C GLY A 113 1.98 5.68 20.15
N GLU A 114 1.85 5.60 21.47
CA GLU A 114 2.99 5.45 22.39
C GLU A 114 3.15 3.97 22.76
N LEU A 115 4.37 3.49 22.81
CA LEU A 115 4.74 2.13 23.26
C LEU A 115 5.75 2.23 24.40
N ASP A 116 5.48 1.49 25.47
CA ASP A 116 6.36 1.37 26.62
C ASP A 116 6.39 -0.09 27.07
N VAL A 117 7.48 -0.79 26.76
CA VAL A 117 7.64 -2.22 27.06
C VAL A 117 9.02 -2.50 27.63
N SER A 118 9.10 -3.49 28.53
CA SER A 118 10.33 -3.92 29.19
C SER A 118 10.54 -5.41 29.03
N GLY A 119 11.81 -5.81 28.95
CA GLY A 119 12.25 -7.21 28.88
C GLY A 119 13.63 -7.38 29.45
N SER A 120 14.21 -8.59 29.33
CA SER A 120 15.53 -8.92 29.88
C SER A 120 16.68 -8.07 29.34
N GLN A 121 16.50 -7.45 28.15
CA GLN A 121 17.51 -6.59 27.49
C GLN A 121 17.20 -5.09 27.65
N GLY A 122 16.38 -4.72 28.62
CA GLY A 122 16.04 -3.34 28.91
C GLY A 122 14.65 -2.94 28.51
N ARG A 123 14.43 -1.62 28.34
CA ARG A 123 13.16 -1.00 28.00
C ARG A 123 13.18 -0.49 26.56
N ILE A 124 12.08 -0.64 25.87
CA ILE A 124 11.80 0.00 24.58
C ILE A 124 10.67 0.99 24.80
N GLU A 125 10.95 2.24 24.60
CA GLU A 125 10.00 3.33 24.69
C GLU A 125 10.07 4.14 23.41
N GLY A 126 8.92 4.40 22.81
CA GLY A 126 8.87 5.15 21.58
C GLY A 126 7.46 5.46 21.14
N MET A 127 7.34 6.15 20.02
CA MET A 127 6.05 6.55 19.47
C MET A 127 5.97 6.37 17.97
N SER A 128 4.77 6.09 17.48
CA SER A 128 4.43 6.13 16.05
C SER A 128 3.55 7.32 15.77
N LEU A 129 3.96 8.18 14.85
CA LEU A 129 3.07 9.17 14.24
C LEU A 129 2.53 8.59 12.94
N ARG A 130 1.19 8.52 12.82
CA ARG A 130 0.53 8.03 11.62
C ARG A 130 -0.31 9.14 11.02
N THR A 131 -0.18 9.37 9.71
CA THR A 131 -0.92 10.40 8.98
C THR A 131 -1.54 9.82 7.72
N TYR A 132 -2.78 10.19 7.43
CA TYR A 132 -3.50 9.78 6.22
C TYR A 132 -3.35 10.82 5.11
N ASN A 133 -2.99 10.36 3.91
CA ASN A 133 -2.99 11.18 2.71
C ASN A 133 -4.26 10.88 1.87
N PRO A 134 -5.22 11.80 1.79
CA PRO A 134 -6.48 11.57 1.07
C PRO A 134 -6.30 11.52 -0.46
N GLN A 135 -5.23 12.07 -1.01
CA GLN A 135 -4.95 12.04 -2.45
C GLN A 135 -4.46 10.66 -2.91
N SER A 136 -3.46 10.10 -2.21
CA SER A 136 -2.94 8.76 -2.49
C SER A 136 -3.75 7.65 -1.83
N ARG A 137 -4.64 8.00 -0.88
CA ARG A 137 -5.41 7.07 -0.04
C ARG A 137 -4.51 6.10 0.72
N GLN A 138 -3.39 6.60 1.23
CA GLN A 138 -2.39 5.84 1.96
C GLN A 138 -2.12 6.46 3.31
N TRP A 139 -1.71 5.61 4.24
CA TRP A 139 -1.17 5.99 5.52
C TRP A 139 0.35 6.01 5.49
N TYR A 140 0.92 6.93 6.24
CA TYR A 140 2.34 7.05 6.53
C TYR A 140 2.55 6.78 8.00
N ILE A 141 3.48 5.89 8.35
CA ILE A 141 3.82 5.51 9.73
C ILE A 141 5.27 5.85 9.97
N SER A 142 5.56 6.82 10.83
CA SER A 142 6.91 7.16 11.26
C SER A 142 7.10 6.76 12.72
N TRP A 143 8.20 6.06 12.99
CA TRP A 143 8.60 5.64 14.33
C TRP A 143 9.70 6.53 14.89
N VAL A 144 9.61 6.83 16.20
CA VAL A 144 10.65 7.49 16.98
C VAL A 144 10.95 6.65 18.20
N ASN A 145 12.21 6.30 18.40
CA ASN A 145 12.67 5.65 19.63
C ASN A 145 13.18 6.71 20.60
N SER A 146 12.82 6.63 21.89
CA SER A 146 13.25 7.60 22.90
C SER A 146 14.78 7.57 23.15
N ALA A 147 15.44 6.45 22.83
CA ALA A 147 16.87 6.28 23.01
C ALA A 147 17.73 7.17 22.10
N ASP A 148 17.25 7.48 20.90
CA ASP A 148 17.97 8.33 19.94
C ASP A 148 17.18 9.59 19.54
N GLY A 149 15.87 9.62 19.77
CA GLY A 149 14.98 10.74 19.45
C GLY A 149 14.84 11.02 17.94
N MET A 150 15.31 10.13 17.10
CA MET A 150 15.30 10.32 15.65
C MET A 150 14.08 9.68 15.00
N MET A 151 13.42 10.45 14.12
CA MET A 151 12.33 9.93 13.31
C MET A 151 12.88 9.21 12.07
N GLY A 152 12.55 7.93 11.96
CA GLY A 152 12.90 7.13 10.80
C GLY A 152 12.10 7.49 9.54
N PRO A 153 12.50 6.98 8.37
CA PRO A 153 11.72 7.13 7.15
C PRO A 153 10.34 6.51 7.30
N PRO A 154 9.28 7.12 6.75
CA PRO A 154 7.93 6.60 6.91
C PRO A 154 7.75 5.28 6.18
N MET A 155 7.02 4.37 6.79
CA MET A 155 6.43 3.23 6.10
C MET A 155 5.13 3.69 5.43
N ILE A 156 4.91 3.28 4.18
CA ILE A 156 3.80 3.72 3.36
C ILE A 156 2.94 2.53 2.98
N GLY A 157 1.62 2.65 3.12
CA GLY A 157 0.71 1.57 2.80
C GLY A 157 -0.75 1.88 3.16
N GLY A 158 -1.53 0.83 3.39
CA GLY A 158 -2.94 0.94 3.74
C GLY A 158 -3.53 -0.41 4.08
N PHE A 159 -4.86 -0.41 4.28
CA PHE A 159 -5.60 -1.62 4.63
C PHE A 159 -6.41 -2.14 3.45
N LYS A 160 -6.50 -3.46 3.38
CA LYS A 160 -7.36 -4.17 2.44
C LYS A 160 -7.86 -5.46 3.10
N ASN A 161 -9.16 -5.68 3.08
CA ASN A 161 -9.79 -6.91 3.61
C ASN A 161 -9.39 -7.21 5.07
N GLY A 162 -9.35 -6.19 5.94
CA GLY A 162 -9.01 -6.35 7.36
C GLY A 162 -7.52 -6.60 7.63
N ARG A 163 -6.64 -6.35 6.66
CA ARG A 163 -5.19 -6.48 6.80
C ARG A 163 -4.51 -5.20 6.35
N GLY A 164 -3.64 -4.64 7.18
CA GLY A 164 -2.80 -3.49 6.85
C GLY A 164 -1.43 -3.96 6.37
N GLU A 165 -0.93 -3.39 5.26
CA GLU A 165 0.42 -3.67 4.77
C GLU A 165 1.13 -2.38 4.43
N PHE A 166 2.34 -2.22 4.99
CA PHE A 166 3.16 -1.02 4.88
C PHE A 166 4.59 -1.40 4.57
N TYR A 167 5.24 -0.58 3.75
CA TYR A 167 6.58 -0.85 3.26
C TYR A 167 7.44 0.41 3.30
N ASN A 168 8.73 0.23 3.58
CA ASN A 168 9.77 1.23 3.32
C ASN A 168 11.07 0.56 2.91
N GLN A 169 12.07 1.39 2.67
CA GLN A 169 13.46 0.99 2.49
C GLN A 169 14.32 1.79 3.45
N GLU A 170 15.21 1.12 4.16
CA GLU A 170 16.10 1.78 5.14
C GLU A 170 17.50 1.15 5.17
N PRO A 171 18.50 1.87 5.69
CA PRO A 171 19.82 1.29 5.94
C PRO A 171 19.79 0.39 7.17
N PHE A 172 20.36 -0.80 7.06
CA PHE A 172 20.56 -1.73 8.17
C PHE A 172 21.91 -2.42 8.06
N ASN A 173 22.78 -2.24 9.09
CA ASN A 173 24.14 -2.80 9.11
C ASN A 173 24.94 -2.54 7.82
N GLY A 174 24.89 -1.29 7.28
CA GLY A 174 25.61 -0.89 6.08
C GLY A 174 25.01 -1.37 4.75
N ARG A 175 23.83 -1.98 4.76
CA ARG A 175 23.08 -2.42 3.57
C ARG A 175 21.75 -1.71 3.48
N ALA A 176 21.24 -1.53 2.26
CA ALA A 176 19.83 -1.15 2.07
C ALA A 176 18.97 -2.41 2.16
N ILE A 177 17.92 -2.34 2.98
CA ILE A 177 16.95 -3.42 3.14
C ILE A 177 15.54 -2.91 2.85
N TYR A 178 14.64 -3.83 2.48
CA TYR A 178 13.21 -3.57 2.53
C TYR A 178 12.66 -3.96 3.89
N VAL A 179 11.75 -3.14 4.40
CA VAL A 179 10.99 -3.40 5.63
C VAL A 179 9.52 -3.53 5.28
N ARG A 180 8.89 -4.56 5.80
CA ARG A 180 7.45 -4.80 5.71
C ARG A 180 6.84 -4.78 7.10
N PHE A 181 5.71 -4.09 7.24
CA PHE A 181 4.95 -4.00 8.48
C PHE A 181 3.50 -4.42 8.22
N ILE A 182 3.02 -5.40 8.96
CA ILE A 182 1.72 -6.02 8.74
C ILE A 182 0.88 -5.91 9.99
N PHE A 183 -0.33 -5.34 9.85
CA PHE A 183 -1.39 -5.43 10.84
C PHE A 183 -2.33 -6.56 10.46
N SER A 184 -2.59 -7.47 11.39
CA SER A 184 -3.45 -8.64 11.18
C SER A 184 -4.25 -8.98 12.44
N ASP A 185 -5.17 -9.94 12.32
CA ASP A 185 -6.00 -10.45 13.41
C ASP A 185 -6.78 -9.36 14.14
N LEU A 186 -7.27 -8.40 13.34
CA LEU A 186 -7.94 -7.20 13.84
C LEU A 186 -9.31 -7.55 14.43
N THR A 187 -9.48 -7.26 15.71
CA THR A 187 -10.76 -7.34 16.42
C THR A 187 -10.98 -6.09 17.27
N ALA A 188 -12.13 -5.94 17.88
CA ALA A 188 -12.37 -4.85 18.83
C ALA A 188 -11.45 -4.92 20.05
N ASN A 189 -10.92 -6.10 20.40
CA ASN A 189 -10.18 -6.34 21.64
C ASN A 189 -8.75 -6.83 21.43
N SER A 190 -8.32 -7.09 20.21
CA SER A 190 -6.96 -7.56 19.91
C SER A 190 -6.53 -7.23 18.49
N PHE A 191 -5.22 -7.16 18.29
CA PHE A 191 -4.61 -7.16 16.97
C PHE A 191 -3.15 -7.62 17.09
N GLN A 192 -2.55 -7.93 15.93
CA GLN A 192 -1.15 -8.28 15.82
C GLN A 192 -0.44 -7.36 14.82
N ILE A 193 0.82 -7.07 15.13
CA ILE A 193 1.75 -6.41 14.20
C ILE A 193 2.94 -7.35 13.98
N GLU A 194 3.31 -7.55 12.71
CA GLU A 194 4.54 -8.22 12.31
C GLU A 194 5.41 -7.26 11.52
N GLN A 195 6.69 -7.14 11.91
CA GLN A 195 7.71 -6.54 11.05
C GLN A 195 8.61 -7.62 10.48
N ALA A 196 8.95 -7.49 9.21
CA ALA A 196 9.90 -8.37 8.55
C ALA A 196 10.90 -7.57 7.72
N PHE A 197 12.13 -8.08 7.62
CA PHE A 197 13.20 -7.53 6.80
C PHE A 197 13.46 -8.41 5.58
N SER A 198 13.88 -7.78 4.49
CA SER A 198 14.38 -8.45 3.30
C SER A 198 15.63 -7.75 2.79
N ASP A 199 16.71 -8.51 2.56
CA ASP A 199 17.98 -8.03 1.98
C ASP A 199 18.20 -8.54 0.55
N ASP A 200 17.19 -9.18 -0.06
CA ASP A 200 17.23 -9.76 -1.40
C ASP A 200 16.21 -9.13 -2.38
N GLY A 201 15.77 -7.91 -2.09
CA GLY A 201 14.83 -7.18 -2.94
C GLY A 201 13.37 -7.61 -2.76
N GLY A 202 13.00 -8.13 -1.59
CA GLY A 202 11.62 -8.54 -1.27
C GLY A 202 11.26 -9.95 -1.73
N LYS A 203 12.22 -10.77 -2.15
CA LYS A 203 11.99 -12.16 -2.56
C LYS A 203 11.74 -13.05 -1.34
N THR A 204 12.52 -12.85 -0.29
CA THR A 204 12.32 -13.52 1.01
C THR A 204 12.21 -12.51 2.14
N TRP A 205 11.52 -12.89 3.21
CA TRP A 205 11.24 -12.03 4.35
C TRP A 205 11.54 -12.77 5.65
N GLU A 206 12.33 -12.15 6.52
CA GLU A 206 12.60 -12.64 7.87
C GLU A 206 11.80 -11.80 8.86
N ALA A 207 10.81 -12.41 9.53
CA ALA A 207 10.12 -11.76 10.63
C ALA A 207 11.10 -11.48 11.78
N ASN A 208 11.13 -10.23 12.26
CA ASN A 208 12.06 -9.81 13.32
C ASN A 208 11.38 -9.10 14.49
N TRP A 209 10.08 -8.82 14.35
CA TRP A 209 9.26 -8.24 15.39
C TRP A 209 7.84 -8.76 15.27
N ILE A 210 7.31 -9.33 16.33
CA ILE A 210 5.94 -9.79 16.43
C ILE A 210 5.35 -9.19 17.69
N ALA A 211 4.34 -8.33 17.55
CA ALA A 211 3.68 -7.67 18.66
C ALA A 211 2.21 -8.04 18.71
N LYS A 212 1.75 -8.56 19.82
CA LYS A 212 0.35 -8.88 20.09
C LYS A 212 -0.20 -7.89 21.11
N PHE A 213 -1.34 -7.32 20.77
CA PHE A 213 -2.02 -6.33 21.57
C PHE A 213 -3.36 -6.87 22.07
N SER A 214 -3.66 -6.63 23.33
CA SER A 214 -4.97 -6.90 23.93
C SER A 214 -5.47 -5.65 24.63
N ARG A 215 -6.74 -5.30 24.38
CA ARG A 215 -7.34 -4.07 24.92
C ARG A 215 -7.39 -4.10 26.43
N VAL A 216 -6.99 -2.99 27.06
CA VAL A 216 -7.23 -2.79 28.49
C VAL A 216 -8.72 -2.50 28.68
N LYS A 217 -9.40 -3.30 29.50
CA LYS A 217 -10.79 -3.02 29.89
C LYS A 217 -10.75 -1.90 30.94
N GLU A 218 -11.51 -0.86 30.68
CA GLU A 218 -11.78 0.20 31.65
C GLU A 218 -12.69 -0.33 32.77
#